data_1d2b27488556e68b3e94a532bc3c3740
#
_entry.id   1d2b27488556e68b3e94a532bc3c3740
#
_cell.length_a   1.000
_cell.length_b   1.000
_cell.length_c   1.000
_cell.angle_alpha   90.00
_cell.angle_beta   90.00
_cell.angle_gamma   90.00
#
_symmetry.space_group_name_H-M   'P 1'
#
loop_
_entity.id
_entity.type
_entity.pdbx_description
1 polymer ?
#
loop_
_entity_poly.entity_id
_entity_poly.type
_entity_poly.pdbx_seq_one_letter_code
_entity_poly.pdbx_strand_id
1 'polypeptide(L)'
;MGGALAELHLPRKGAEPVAFIVICLDSMLAENPAPYQRDVGIVAQTMLLAAAEMGLNGCMIGSFAAGQLRETLNLPETIKPQLLLALGAGTDRIVLTDVREDGKTTYYRDENDTHYVPKRTPEQLILNK
;
A
#
# COMPACT_ATOMS: atom_id res chain seq x y z
N MET A 1 11.69 8.59 7.15
CA MET A 1 11.14 7.81 6.02
C MET A 1 12.06 8.03 4.82
N GLY A 2 13.11 7.23 4.70
CA GLY A 2 14.07 7.32 3.61
C GLY A 2 14.17 5.96 2.92
N GLY A 3 13.20 5.62 2.14
CA GLY A 3 13.22 4.47 1.27
C GLY A 3 13.12 4.91 -0.19
N ALA A 4 12.96 3.98 -1.12
CA ALA A 4 12.84 4.23 -2.56
C ALA A 4 11.86 5.37 -2.96
N LEU A 5 10.88 5.68 -2.11
CA LEU A 5 9.95 6.80 -2.31
C LEU A 5 10.62 8.18 -2.18
N ALA A 6 11.63 8.32 -1.33
CA ALA A 6 12.35 9.59 -1.18
C ALA A 6 13.22 9.89 -2.42
N GLU A 7 13.78 8.87 -3.05
CA GLU A 7 14.54 9.01 -4.30
C GLU A 7 13.66 9.39 -5.49
N LEU A 8 12.37 9.04 -5.44
CA LEU A 8 11.38 9.39 -6.46
C LEU A 8 10.66 10.74 -6.18
N HIS A 9 11.10 11.49 -5.16
CA HIS A 9 10.45 12.73 -4.72
C HIS A 9 8.94 12.57 -4.45
N LEU A 10 8.54 11.43 -3.88
CA LEU A 10 7.17 11.09 -3.50
C LEU A 10 7.02 11.07 -1.97
N PRO A 11 5.87 11.47 -1.43
CA PRO A 11 4.76 12.13 -2.10
C PRO A 11 5.12 13.55 -2.53
N ARG A 12 4.41 14.11 -3.51
CA ARG A 12 4.56 15.49 -3.90
C ARG A 12 4.13 16.42 -2.78
N LYS A 13 4.76 17.60 -2.70
CA LYS A 13 4.37 18.61 -1.73
C LYS A 13 2.89 18.99 -1.90
N GLY A 14 2.13 18.85 -0.81
CA GLY A 14 0.70 19.10 -0.79
C GLY A 14 -0.17 17.89 -1.14
N ALA A 15 0.46 16.73 -1.44
CA ALA A 15 -0.22 15.45 -1.65
C ALA A 15 0.19 14.40 -0.60
N GLU A 16 0.68 14.87 0.55
CA GLU A 16 1.06 14.01 1.65
C GLU A 16 -0.19 13.36 2.29
N PRO A 17 -0.08 12.09 2.70
CA PRO A 17 -1.15 11.45 3.46
C PRO A 17 -1.46 12.21 4.74
N VAL A 18 -2.74 12.30 5.10
CA VAL A 18 -3.18 12.96 6.33
C VAL A 18 -3.19 12.02 7.53
N ALA A 19 -3.21 10.72 7.29
CA ALA A 19 -3.18 9.70 8.33
C ALA A 19 -2.45 8.44 7.86
N PHE A 20 -1.92 7.70 8.84
CA PHE A 20 -1.34 6.38 8.62
C PHE A 20 -1.94 5.39 9.60
N ILE A 21 -2.24 4.18 9.11
CA ILE A 21 -2.56 3.02 9.93
C ILE A 21 -1.36 2.07 9.86
N VAL A 22 -0.87 1.64 11.00
CA VAL A 22 0.21 0.64 11.10
C VAL A 22 -0.41 -0.68 11.47
N ILE A 23 -0.39 -1.64 10.56
CA ILE A 23 -0.80 -3.01 10.85
C ILE A 23 0.39 -3.73 11.46
N CYS A 24 0.21 -4.23 12.68
CA CYS A 24 1.24 -4.89 13.46
C CYS A 24 0.87 -6.33 13.77
N LEU A 25 1.90 -7.15 13.96
CA LEU A 25 1.79 -8.47 14.57
C LEU A 25 2.28 -8.39 16.02
N ASP A 26 1.53 -8.97 16.95
CA ASP A 26 2.02 -9.19 18.31
C ASP A 26 2.73 -10.56 18.37
N SER A 27 4.06 -10.54 18.52
CA SER A 27 4.87 -11.76 18.57
C SER A 27 4.67 -12.58 19.86
N MET A 28 4.01 -12.03 20.87
CA MET A 28 3.60 -12.79 22.05
C MET A 28 2.42 -13.74 21.73
N LEU A 29 1.60 -13.38 20.74
CA LEU A 29 0.47 -14.17 20.30
C LEU A 29 0.82 -15.08 19.11
N ALA A 30 1.87 -14.74 18.37
CA ALA A 30 2.28 -15.43 17.16
C ALA A 30 3.80 -15.40 16.98
N GLU A 31 4.49 -16.44 17.38
CA GLU A 31 5.96 -16.56 17.25
C GLU A 31 6.40 -16.56 15.78
N ASN A 32 5.64 -17.24 14.90
CA ASN A 32 5.92 -17.26 13.46
C ASN A 32 4.97 -16.31 12.72
N PRO A 33 5.47 -15.26 12.05
CA PRO A 33 4.64 -14.31 11.32
C PRO A 33 4.08 -14.86 9.99
N ALA A 34 4.70 -15.89 9.41
CA ALA A 34 4.37 -16.36 8.06
C ALA A 34 2.90 -16.75 7.84
N PRO A 35 2.22 -17.46 8.76
CA PRO A 35 0.80 -17.79 8.59
C PRO A 35 -0.12 -16.58 8.54
N TYR A 36 0.25 -15.47 9.20
CA TYR A 36 -0.57 -14.27 9.37
C TYR A 36 -0.40 -13.24 8.25
N GLN A 37 0.50 -13.48 7.29
CA GLN A 37 0.68 -12.54 6.15
C GLN A 37 -0.57 -12.41 5.29
N ARG A 38 -1.39 -13.46 5.21
CA ARG A 38 -2.70 -13.39 4.54
C ARG A 38 -3.66 -12.49 5.28
N ASP A 39 -3.69 -12.60 6.60
CA ASP A 39 -4.56 -11.78 7.46
C ASP A 39 -4.19 -10.30 7.35
N VAL A 40 -2.89 -9.98 7.30
CA VAL A 40 -2.39 -8.62 7.07
C VAL A 40 -2.97 -8.04 5.77
N GLY A 41 -2.92 -8.81 4.68
CA GLY A 41 -3.48 -8.40 3.38
C GLY A 41 -5.00 -8.23 3.41
N ILE A 42 -5.72 -9.15 4.04
CA ILE A 42 -7.19 -9.11 4.17
C ILE A 42 -7.62 -7.89 4.98
N VAL A 43 -7.00 -7.66 6.14
CA VAL A 43 -7.29 -6.51 7.01
C VAL A 43 -6.97 -5.21 6.28
N ALA A 44 -5.81 -5.12 5.61
CA ALA A 44 -5.41 -3.95 4.86
C ALA A 44 -6.43 -3.59 3.77
N GLN A 45 -6.82 -4.58 2.96
CA GLN A 45 -7.79 -4.36 1.87
C GLN A 45 -9.17 -3.96 2.43
N THR A 46 -9.62 -4.58 3.52
CA THR A 46 -10.89 -4.24 4.15
C THR A 46 -10.89 -2.80 4.65
N MET A 47 -9.81 -2.36 5.30
CA MET A 47 -9.67 -0.97 5.76
C MET A 47 -9.67 0.02 4.61
N LEU A 48 -8.98 -0.29 3.48
CA LEU A 48 -8.95 0.58 2.31
C LEU A 48 -10.31 0.67 1.62
N LEU A 49 -11.09 -0.41 1.58
CA LEU A 49 -12.46 -0.38 1.06
C LEU A 49 -13.37 0.49 1.93
N ALA A 50 -13.26 0.35 3.25
CA ALA A 50 -14.01 1.22 4.18
C ALA A 50 -13.60 2.70 4.04
N ALA A 51 -12.31 2.99 3.88
CA ALA A 51 -11.83 4.34 3.62
C ALA A 51 -12.40 4.90 2.32
N ALA A 52 -12.43 4.10 1.25
CA ALA A 52 -13.00 4.49 -0.03
C ALA A 52 -14.51 4.82 0.07
N GLU A 53 -15.27 4.06 0.85
CA GLU A 53 -16.68 4.36 1.12
C GLU A 53 -16.86 5.69 1.86
N MET A 54 -15.89 6.07 2.67
CA MET A 54 -15.85 7.37 3.36
C MET A 54 -15.33 8.52 2.47
N GLY A 55 -15.05 8.27 1.19
CA GLY A 55 -14.52 9.26 0.25
C GLY A 55 -13.03 9.53 0.41
N LEU A 56 -12.30 8.64 1.09
CA LEU A 56 -10.85 8.71 1.22
C LEU A 56 -10.16 7.77 0.23
N ASN A 57 -8.96 8.15 -0.19
CA ASN A 57 -8.07 7.28 -0.94
C ASN A 57 -6.98 6.74 -0.02
N GLY A 58 -6.40 5.61 -0.40
CA GLY A 58 -5.35 4.99 0.38
C GLY A 58 -4.37 4.18 -0.45
N CYS A 59 -3.21 3.94 0.15
CA CYS A 59 -2.14 3.15 -0.45
C CYS A 59 -1.51 2.23 0.59
N MET A 60 -1.23 0.98 0.20
CA MET A 60 -0.44 0.05 0.99
C MET A 60 1.05 0.32 0.77
N ILE A 61 1.81 0.48 1.85
CA ILE A 61 3.25 0.70 1.82
C ILE A 61 3.92 -0.45 2.55
N GLY A 62 4.57 -1.33 1.79
CA GLY A 62 5.35 -2.45 2.33
C GLY A 62 6.83 -2.13 2.51
N SER A 63 7.35 -1.13 1.80
CA SER A 63 8.76 -0.72 1.86
C SER A 63 8.95 0.41 2.87
N PHE A 64 9.22 0.08 4.13
CA PHE A 64 9.51 1.03 5.19
C PHE A 64 10.53 0.45 6.18
N ALA A 65 11.19 1.33 6.94
CA ALA A 65 12.14 0.96 7.98
C ALA A 65 11.39 0.58 9.28
N ALA A 66 11.01 -0.68 9.44
CA ALA A 66 10.19 -1.16 10.56
C ALA A 66 10.81 -0.88 11.93
N GLY A 67 12.15 -0.99 12.07
CA GLY A 67 12.86 -0.65 13.31
C GLY A 67 12.72 0.82 13.68
N GLN A 68 12.97 1.72 12.72
CA GLN A 68 12.85 3.17 12.94
C GLN A 68 11.40 3.58 13.24
N LEU A 69 10.43 2.96 12.55
CA LEU A 69 9.01 3.22 12.83
C LEU A 69 8.62 2.80 14.23
N ARG A 70 9.09 1.63 14.68
CA ARG A 70 8.84 1.12 16.03
C ARG A 70 9.41 2.08 17.10
N GLU A 71 10.64 2.55 16.91
CA GLU A 71 11.26 3.54 17.79
C GLU A 71 10.49 4.86 17.83
N THR A 72 10.13 5.40 16.67
CA THR A 72 9.38 6.65 16.54
C THR A 72 8.03 6.60 17.25
N LEU A 73 7.35 5.46 17.17
CA LEU A 73 6.03 5.24 17.78
C LEU A 73 6.13 4.68 19.23
N ASN A 74 7.33 4.47 19.76
CA ASN A 74 7.57 3.84 21.06
C ASN A 74 6.84 2.49 21.23
N LEU A 75 6.81 1.68 20.16
CA LEU A 75 6.15 0.38 20.21
C LEU A 75 7.02 -0.63 20.98
N PRO A 76 6.41 -1.50 21.81
CA PRO A 76 7.11 -2.60 22.47
C PRO A 76 7.82 -3.50 21.45
N GLU A 77 8.87 -4.21 21.90
CA GLU A 77 9.60 -5.14 21.04
C GLU A 77 8.74 -6.28 20.48
N THR A 78 7.70 -6.65 21.20
CA THR A 78 6.74 -7.68 20.81
C THR A 78 5.84 -7.24 19.65
N ILE A 79 5.65 -5.94 19.46
CA ILE A 79 4.81 -5.38 18.40
C ILE A 79 5.64 -5.14 17.15
N LYS A 80 5.37 -5.92 16.11
CA LYS A 80 6.14 -5.95 14.86
C LYS A 80 5.32 -5.31 13.72
N PRO A 81 5.65 -4.10 13.25
CA PRO A 81 4.99 -3.52 12.08
C PRO A 81 5.14 -4.41 10.84
N GLN A 82 4.03 -4.67 10.15
CA GLN A 82 3.95 -5.53 8.97
C GLN A 82 3.64 -4.74 7.71
N LEU A 83 2.72 -3.77 7.79
CA LEU A 83 2.25 -3.00 6.65
C LEU A 83 1.78 -1.62 7.12
N LEU A 84 2.00 -0.60 6.29
CA LEU A 84 1.44 0.73 6.48
C LEU A 84 0.32 0.97 5.49
N LEU A 85 -0.75 1.61 5.94
CA LEU A 85 -1.76 2.20 5.07
C LEU A 85 -1.63 3.71 5.18
N ALA A 86 -1.36 4.37 4.07
CA ALA A 86 -1.41 5.82 3.95
C ALA A 86 -2.81 6.21 3.50
N LEU A 87 -3.45 7.17 4.18
CA LEU A 87 -4.81 7.63 3.88
C LEU A 87 -4.84 9.13 3.64
N GLY A 88 -5.70 9.57 2.73
CA GLY A 88 -5.90 10.98 2.45
C GLY A 88 -7.01 11.25 1.42
N ALA A 89 -7.35 12.51 1.21
CA ALA A 89 -8.17 12.90 0.09
C ALA A 89 -7.34 12.78 -1.20
N GLY A 90 -7.72 11.88 -2.09
CA GLY A 90 -7.02 11.69 -3.36
C GLY A 90 -7.31 12.82 -4.33
N THR A 91 -6.25 13.37 -4.90
CA THR A 91 -6.34 14.37 -5.98
C THR A 91 -5.88 13.81 -7.33
N ASP A 92 -5.36 12.58 -7.33
CA ASP A 92 -4.82 11.92 -8.51
C ASP A 92 -5.92 11.53 -9.49
N ARG A 93 -5.71 11.86 -10.76
CA ARG A 93 -6.47 11.25 -11.85
C ARG A 93 -5.88 9.88 -12.15
N ILE A 94 -6.58 8.82 -11.77
CA ILE A 94 -6.15 7.44 -12.00
C ILE A 94 -6.92 6.86 -13.17
N VAL A 95 -6.20 6.23 -14.11
CA VAL A 95 -6.75 5.53 -15.27
C VAL A 95 -6.27 4.08 -15.25
N LEU A 96 -7.21 3.15 -15.20
CA LEU A 96 -6.90 1.73 -15.37
C LEU A 96 -6.69 1.44 -16.85
N THR A 97 -5.62 0.71 -17.18
CA THR A 97 -5.29 0.29 -18.54
C THR A 97 -5.06 -1.21 -18.59
N ASP A 98 -5.13 -1.77 -19.78
CA ASP A 98 -4.72 -3.15 -20.00
C ASP A 98 -3.21 -3.32 -19.79
N VAL A 99 -2.83 -4.53 -19.42
CA VAL A 99 -1.41 -4.92 -19.34
C VAL A 99 -0.80 -4.86 -20.73
N ARG A 100 0.40 -4.29 -20.82
CA ARG A 100 1.16 -4.20 -22.08
C ARG A 100 1.45 -5.58 -22.65
N GLU A 101 1.78 -5.66 -23.94
CA GLU A 101 2.16 -6.90 -24.63
C GLU A 101 3.34 -7.63 -23.97
N ASP A 102 4.26 -6.87 -23.34
CA ASP A 102 5.40 -7.41 -22.58
C ASP A 102 5.02 -8.00 -21.20
N GLY A 103 3.74 -7.97 -20.85
CA GLY A 103 3.21 -8.49 -19.58
C GLY A 103 3.49 -7.62 -18.36
N LYS A 104 4.13 -6.46 -18.52
CA LYS A 104 4.47 -5.56 -17.40
C LYS A 104 3.25 -4.86 -16.85
N THR A 105 3.17 -4.82 -15.52
CA THR A 105 2.12 -4.13 -14.75
C THR A 105 2.63 -2.86 -14.07
N THR A 106 3.82 -2.40 -14.44
CA THR A 106 4.41 -1.19 -13.85
C THR A 106 3.57 0.03 -14.23
N TYR A 107 3.10 0.72 -13.21
CA TYR A 107 2.37 1.99 -13.38
C TYR A 107 3.29 3.10 -13.87
N TYR A 108 2.70 4.12 -14.51
CA TYR A 108 3.41 5.30 -15.01
C TYR A 108 2.52 6.54 -14.97
N ARG A 109 3.13 7.71 -15.16
CA ARG A 109 2.41 8.99 -15.29
C ARG A 109 2.75 9.64 -16.60
N ASP A 110 1.78 10.39 -17.14
CA ASP A 110 2.01 11.24 -18.29
C ASP A 110 2.42 12.68 -17.87
N GLU A 111 2.62 13.55 -18.85
CA GLU A 111 2.97 14.96 -18.67
C GLU A 111 1.89 15.79 -17.93
N ASN A 112 0.64 15.33 -17.97
CA ASN A 112 -0.50 15.94 -17.27
C ASN A 112 -0.71 15.34 -15.88
N ASP A 113 0.24 14.52 -15.42
CA ASP A 113 0.21 13.84 -14.13
C ASP A 113 -0.91 12.80 -13.96
N THR A 114 -1.51 12.35 -15.05
CA THR A 114 -2.45 11.24 -15.03
C THR A 114 -1.71 9.95 -14.67
N HIS A 115 -2.19 9.25 -13.66
CA HIS A 115 -1.59 8.02 -13.15
C HIS A 115 -2.23 6.81 -13.84
N TYR A 116 -1.50 6.17 -14.73
CA TYR A 116 -1.94 4.98 -15.46
C TYR A 116 -1.51 3.71 -14.72
N VAL A 117 -2.48 2.84 -14.45
CA VAL A 117 -2.27 1.61 -13.68
C VAL A 117 -2.70 0.40 -14.53
N PRO A 118 -1.73 -0.33 -15.13
CA PRO A 118 -2.03 -1.52 -15.90
C PRO A 118 -2.58 -2.65 -15.00
N LYS A 119 -3.72 -3.23 -15.39
CA LYS A 119 -4.36 -4.34 -14.67
C LYS A 119 -4.66 -5.49 -15.64
N ARG A 120 -4.54 -6.72 -15.14
CA ARG A 120 -5.00 -7.91 -15.84
C ARG A 120 -6.52 -7.96 -15.78
N THR A 121 -7.15 -8.39 -16.88
CA THR A 121 -8.60 -8.60 -16.90
C THR A 121 -8.97 -9.88 -16.13
N PRO A 122 -10.23 -10.03 -15.70
CA PRO A 122 -10.70 -11.27 -15.09
C PRO A 122 -10.41 -12.52 -15.94
N GLU A 123 -10.57 -12.42 -17.27
CA GLU A 123 -10.30 -13.50 -18.21
C GLU A 123 -8.84 -13.93 -18.23
N GLN A 124 -7.91 -13.00 -17.97
CA GLN A 124 -6.48 -13.28 -17.85
C GLN A 124 -6.09 -13.90 -16.50
N LEU A 125 -6.94 -13.75 -15.48
CA LEU A 125 -6.68 -14.21 -14.11
C LEU A 125 -7.39 -15.52 -13.79
N ILE A 126 -8.56 -15.77 -14.40
CA ILE A 126 -9.36 -16.97 -14.15
C ILE A 126 -8.90 -18.07 -15.12
N LEU A 127 -8.40 -19.16 -14.56
CA LEU A 127 -8.03 -20.35 -15.32
C LEU A 127 -9.29 -21.23 -15.51
N ASN A 128 -10.03 -20.99 -16.58
CA ASN A 128 -11.09 -21.91 -17.00
C ASN A 128 -10.44 -23.06 -17.78
N LYS A 129 -10.45 -24.23 -17.18
CA LYS A 129 -10.07 -25.47 -17.88
C LYS A 129 -11.30 -26.23 -18.29
#